data_ba1440a7bc548a50fa929f57a72ba377
#
_entry.id   ba1440a7bc548a50fa929f57a72ba377
#
_cell.length_a   1.000
_cell.length_b   1.000
_cell.length_c   1.000
_cell.angle_alpha   90.00
_cell.angle_beta   90.00
_cell.angle_gamma   90.00
#
_symmetry.space_group_name_H-M   'P 1'
#
loop_
_entity.id
_entity.type
_entity.pdbx_description
1 polymer ?
#
loop_
_entity_poly.entity_id
_entity_poly.type
_entity_poly.pdbx_seq_one_letter_code
_entity_poly.pdbx_strand_id
1 'polypeptide(L)'
;MKNKKTINRVLKLIRPYTYLVVSILVLAAVTVAATLYSPILIGKGVDCMIEKGLVSFPDLKLVLLQLAVVTAISAISQWVMSLLTNKMTYKIVDDIRRRVFAHMEILPLRYMDAHQPGDAISRISTDVDQFSDGLLMGFTQLFSGVMTILGTLGFMISIDGRITLIVVLITPLSFFVANFIAKRTFTMFRLQSETRAEMTSLVEEMVGNQKVVKAFAYEKEAEEQFDDINQRLQSCSLKATFFSSITNPSTRFVNGLVYTGVGIFGAFSAIQGRITVGQLSSFLNYANQYTKPFNEISGVVTELQNALACAGRIFHFLDEEPVPENAADAK
;
A
#
# COMPACT_ATOMS: atom_id res chain seq x y z
N MET A 1 22.50 -2.46 -7.19
CA MET A 1 22.72 -3.84 -7.71
C MET A 1 22.15 -4.94 -6.82
N LYS A 2 22.15 -4.82 -5.47
CA LYS A 2 21.57 -5.84 -4.54
C LYS A 2 20.08 -6.13 -4.80
N ASN A 3 19.25 -5.11 -4.95
CA ASN A 3 17.80 -5.30 -5.17
C ASN A 3 17.47 -6.09 -6.44
N LYS A 4 18.26 -5.97 -7.51
CA LYS A 4 18.00 -6.69 -8.77
C LYS A 4 18.17 -8.20 -8.65
N LYS A 5 19.14 -8.65 -7.83
CA LYS A 5 19.33 -10.07 -7.52
C LYS A 5 18.17 -10.63 -6.68
N THR A 6 17.74 -9.87 -5.66
CA THR A 6 16.62 -10.24 -4.79
C THR A 6 15.32 -10.37 -5.59
N ILE A 7 15.00 -9.40 -6.45
CA ILE A 7 13.81 -9.44 -7.32
C ILE A 7 13.84 -10.68 -8.22
N ASN A 8 14.97 -10.99 -8.86
CA ASN A 8 15.07 -12.18 -9.70
C ASN A 8 14.87 -13.49 -8.92
N ARG A 9 15.31 -13.56 -7.66
CA ARG A 9 15.08 -14.73 -6.79
C ARG A 9 13.61 -14.84 -6.39
N VAL A 10 12.98 -13.73 -6.04
CA VAL A 10 11.53 -13.68 -5.77
C VAL A 10 10.73 -14.14 -6.99
N LEU A 11 11.07 -13.66 -8.18
CA LEU A 11 10.42 -14.11 -9.42
C LEU A 11 10.61 -15.61 -9.69
N LYS A 12 11.79 -16.17 -9.35
CA LYS A 12 12.02 -17.63 -9.43
C LYS A 12 11.15 -18.41 -8.45
N LEU A 13 10.91 -17.89 -7.23
CA LEU A 13 10.00 -18.52 -6.27
C LEU A 13 8.53 -18.51 -6.73
N ILE A 14 8.13 -17.46 -7.44
CA ILE A 14 6.76 -17.33 -7.97
C ILE A 14 6.55 -18.17 -9.24
N ARG A 15 7.61 -18.46 -9.98
CA ARG A 15 7.55 -19.16 -11.27
C ARG A 15 6.76 -20.48 -11.25
N PRO A 16 6.86 -21.36 -10.24
CA PRO A 16 6.03 -22.58 -10.18
C PRO A 16 4.54 -22.31 -10.12
N TYR A 17 4.14 -21.11 -9.66
CA TYR A 17 2.75 -20.69 -9.46
C TYR A 17 2.24 -19.77 -10.58
N THR A 18 2.92 -19.74 -11.75
CA THR A 18 2.56 -18.84 -12.88
C THR A 18 1.10 -18.98 -13.29
N TYR A 19 0.52 -20.19 -13.24
CA TYR A 19 -0.90 -20.41 -13.55
C TYR A 19 -1.82 -19.67 -12.57
N LEU A 20 -1.49 -19.61 -11.27
CA LEU A 20 -2.23 -18.83 -10.27
C LEU A 20 -2.08 -17.34 -10.52
N VAL A 21 -0.85 -16.88 -10.83
CA VAL A 21 -0.58 -15.47 -11.16
C VAL A 21 -1.43 -15.02 -12.35
N VAL A 22 -1.44 -15.82 -13.43
CA VAL A 22 -2.25 -15.49 -14.63
C VAL A 22 -3.75 -15.47 -14.27
N SER A 23 -4.24 -16.44 -13.49
CA SER A 23 -5.64 -16.45 -13.05
C SER A 23 -5.99 -15.23 -12.20
N ILE A 24 -5.10 -14.81 -11.27
CA ILE A 24 -5.27 -13.63 -10.44
C ILE A 24 -5.32 -12.36 -11.31
N LEU A 25 -4.43 -12.25 -12.31
CA LEU A 25 -4.39 -11.11 -13.21
C LEU A 25 -5.65 -11.00 -14.08
N VAL A 26 -6.15 -12.13 -14.59
CA VAL A 26 -7.40 -12.18 -15.36
C VAL A 26 -8.59 -11.78 -14.48
N LEU A 27 -8.68 -12.33 -13.27
CA LEU A 27 -9.76 -11.97 -12.33
C LEU A 27 -9.69 -10.50 -11.91
N ALA A 28 -8.49 -9.97 -11.70
CA ALA A 28 -8.30 -8.55 -11.41
C ALA A 28 -8.78 -7.67 -12.59
N ALA A 29 -8.46 -8.04 -13.82
CA ALA A 29 -8.93 -7.34 -15.01
C ALA A 29 -10.47 -7.40 -15.13
N VAL A 30 -11.08 -8.55 -14.88
CA VAL A 30 -12.56 -8.72 -14.84
C VAL A 30 -13.17 -7.85 -13.75
N THR A 31 -12.61 -7.88 -12.54
CA THR A 31 -13.09 -7.07 -11.40
C THR A 31 -13.03 -5.58 -11.73
N VAL A 32 -11.89 -5.10 -12.26
CA VAL A 32 -11.72 -3.70 -12.64
C VAL A 32 -12.70 -3.32 -13.76
N ALA A 33 -12.82 -4.13 -14.80
CA ALA A 33 -13.74 -3.88 -15.90
C ALA A 33 -15.20 -3.80 -15.42
N ALA A 34 -15.64 -4.73 -14.58
CA ALA A 34 -16.98 -4.71 -13.98
C ALA A 34 -17.19 -3.48 -13.08
N THR A 35 -16.21 -3.14 -12.25
CA THR A 35 -16.28 -1.95 -11.37
C THR A 35 -16.35 -0.66 -12.19
N LEU A 36 -15.58 -0.56 -13.28
CA LEU A 36 -15.58 0.62 -14.16
C LEU A 36 -16.82 0.69 -15.06
N TYR A 37 -17.48 -0.43 -15.33
CA TYR A 37 -18.74 -0.42 -16.08
C TYR A 37 -19.93 0.03 -15.24
N SER A 38 -19.88 -0.15 -13.91
CA SER A 38 -20.96 0.25 -12.99
C SER A 38 -21.36 1.73 -13.07
N PRO A 39 -20.42 2.72 -13.12
CA PRO A 39 -20.80 4.13 -13.30
C PRO A 39 -21.58 4.43 -14.60
N ILE A 40 -21.29 3.71 -15.70
CA ILE A 40 -22.06 3.87 -16.95
C ILE A 40 -23.49 3.40 -16.75
N LEU A 41 -23.71 2.28 -16.08
CA LEU A 41 -25.05 1.79 -15.79
C LEU A 41 -25.80 2.76 -14.86
N ILE A 42 -25.12 3.28 -13.84
CA ILE A 42 -25.72 4.31 -12.95
C ILE A 42 -26.11 5.54 -13.76
N GLY A 43 -25.22 6.01 -14.66
CA GLY A 43 -25.53 7.13 -15.55
C GLY A 43 -26.74 6.87 -16.44
N LYS A 44 -26.82 5.70 -17.08
CA LYS A 44 -28.01 5.30 -17.86
C LYS A 44 -29.27 5.28 -17.01
N GLY A 45 -29.18 4.78 -15.76
CA GLY A 45 -30.31 4.81 -14.82
C GLY A 45 -30.76 6.22 -14.49
N VAL A 46 -29.81 7.16 -14.31
CA VAL A 46 -30.13 8.59 -14.11
C VAL A 46 -30.80 9.17 -15.34
N ASP A 47 -30.33 8.90 -16.55
CA ASP A 47 -30.93 9.40 -17.80
C ASP A 47 -32.38 8.90 -17.98
N CYS A 48 -32.71 7.68 -17.51
CA CYS A 48 -34.09 7.17 -17.53
C CYS A 48 -35.05 7.93 -16.58
N MET A 49 -34.54 8.77 -15.66
CA MET A 49 -35.33 9.45 -14.61
C MET A 49 -35.43 10.98 -14.79
N ILE A 50 -34.74 11.58 -15.79
CA ILE A 50 -34.61 13.04 -15.89
C ILE A 50 -35.88 13.75 -16.32
N GLU A 51 -36.71 13.15 -17.14
CA GLU A 51 -37.91 13.80 -17.62
C GLU A 51 -39.06 13.69 -16.60
N LYS A 52 -39.57 14.85 -16.15
CA LYS A 52 -40.62 14.95 -15.18
C LYS A 52 -41.92 14.30 -15.71
N GLY A 53 -42.32 13.20 -15.09
CA GLY A 53 -43.54 12.45 -15.46
C GLY A 53 -43.36 11.42 -16.57
N LEU A 54 -42.15 11.26 -17.13
CA LEU A 54 -41.82 10.30 -18.20
C LEU A 54 -40.79 9.27 -17.77
N VAL A 55 -40.79 8.84 -16.51
CA VAL A 55 -39.88 7.80 -16.02
C VAL A 55 -40.16 6.47 -16.72
N SER A 56 -39.19 5.96 -17.49
CA SER A 56 -39.31 4.65 -18.12
C SER A 56 -38.96 3.54 -17.10
N PHE A 57 -39.97 3.09 -16.34
CA PHE A 57 -39.81 2.01 -15.35
C PHE A 57 -39.28 0.69 -15.97
N PRO A 58 -39.72 0.27 -17.20
CA PRO A 58 -39.19 -0.93 -17.83
C PRO A 58 -37.69 -0.86 -18.07
N ASP A 59 -37.19 0.27 -18.63
CA ASP A 59 -35.79 0.48 -18.91
C ASP A 59 -34.97 0.61 -17.64
N LEU A 60 -35.46 1.31 -16.64
CA LEU A 60 -34.86 1.44 -15.33
C LEU A 60 -34.68 0.06 -14.65
N LYS A 61 -35.75 -0.80 -14.73
CA LYS A 61 -35.66 -2.18 -14.18
C LYS A 61 -34.59 -2.99 -14.87
N LEU A 62 -34.44 -2.86 -16.17
CA LEU A 62 -33.39 -3.54 -16.95
C LEU A 62 -31.98 -3.08 -16.55
N VAL A 63 -31.78 -1.76 -16.41
CA VAL A 63 -30.51 -1.17 -15.96
C VAL A 63 -30.18 -1.63 -14.54
N LEU A 64 -31.14 -1.65 -13.63
CA LEU A 64 -30.95 -2.16 -12.26
C LEU A 64 -30.57 -3.63 -12.23
N LEU A 65 -31.20 -4.46 -13.08
CA LEU A 65 -30.85 -5.87 -13.21
C LEU A 65 -29.41 -6.03 -13.73
N GLN A 66 -29.04 -5.28 -14.78
CA GLN A 66 -27.67 -5.27 -15.30
C GLN A 66 -26.67 -4.83 -14.23
N LEU A 67 -26.98 -3.78 -13.46
CA LEU A 67 -26.12 -3.32 -12.36
C LEU A 67 -25.94 -4.40 -11.29
N ALA A 68 -27.03 -5.08 -10.90
CA ALA A 68 -26.98 -6.19 -9.95
C ALA A 68 -26.07 -7.34 -10.45
N VAL A 69 -26.23 -7.72 -11.73
CA VAL A 69 -25.39 -8.77 -12.34
C VAL A 69 -23.93 -8.36 -12.39
N VAL A 70 -23.61 -7.16 -12.84
CA VAL A 70 -22.22 -6.65 -12.93
C VAL A 70 -21.59 -6.56 -11.54
N THR A 71 -22.34 -6.08 -10.55
CA THR A 71 -21.87 -6.02 -9.15
C THR A 71 -21.64 -7.43 -8.59
N ALA A 72 -22.51 -8.39 -8.87
CA ALA A 72 -22.33 -9.78 -8.47
C ALA A 72 -21.08 -10.39 -9.11
N ILE A 73 -20.86 -10.18 -10.42
CA ILE A 73 -19.65 -10.62 -11.13
C ILE A 73 -18.38 -10.01 -10.49
N SER A 74 -18.42 -8.71 -10.21
CA SER A 74 -17.29 -8.02 -9.56
C SER A 74 -17.00 -8.63 -8.17
N ALA A 75 -18.02 -8.82 -7.35
CA ALA A 75 -17.89 -9.37 -6.01
C ALA A 75 -17.36 -10.81 -6.01
N ILE A 76 -17.89 -11.66 -6.89
CA ILE A 76 -17.44 -13.05 -7.02
C ILE A 76 -16.00 -13.09 -7.53
N SER A 77 -15.67 -12.31 -8.56
CA SER A 77 -14.30 -12.24 -9.10
C SER A 77 -13.31 -11.75 -8.04
N GLN A 78 -13.65 -10.72 -7.27
CA GLN A 78 -12.84 -10.22 -6.17
C GLN A 78 -12.63 -11.26 -5.08
N TRP A 79 -13.69 -11.99 -4.71
CA TRP A 79 -13.62 -13.04 -3.69
C TRP A 79 -12.73 -14.20 -4.15
N VAL A 80 -12.92 -14.70 -5.37
CA VAL A 80 -12.09 -15.78 -5.94
C VAL A 80 -10.64 -15.32 -6.09
N MET A 81 -10.41 -14.09 -6.57
CA MET A 81 -9.07 -13.50 -6.67
C MET A 81 -8.37 -13.48 -5.29
N SER A 82 -9.06 -13.05 -4.23
CA SER A 82 -8.52 -13.04 -2.86
C SER A 82 -8.17 -14.45 -2.38
N LEU A 83 -9.03 -15.44 -2.63
CA LEU A 83 -8.76 -16.84 -2.28
C LEU A 83 -7.51 -17.39 -3.00
N LEU A 84 -7.38 -17.11 -4.31
CA LEU A 84 -6.22 -17.57 -5.09
C LEU A 84 -4.93 -16.87 -4.65
N THR A 85 -4.99 -15.58 -4.37
CA THR A 85 -3.83 -14.80 -3.89
C THR A 85 -3.37 -15.34 -2.53
N ASN A 86 -4.29 -15.53 -1.58
CA ASN A 86 -3.96 -16.10 -0.28
C ASN A 86 -3.35 -17.49 -0.41
N LYS A 87 -3.99 -18.37 -1.21
CA LYS A 87 -3.50 -19.74 -1.45
C LYS A 87 -2.08 -19.75 -2.04
N MET A 88 -1.81 -18.87 -3.00
CA MET A 88 -0.48 -18.74 -3.61
C MET A 88 0.55 -18.25 -2.59
N THR A 89 0.23 -17.17 -1.89
CA THR A 89 1.15 -16.53 -0.92
C THR A 89 1.50 -17.50 0.20
N TYR A 90 0.49 -18.14 0.82
CA TYR A 90 0.76 -19.09 1.91
C TYR A 90 1.59 -20.31 1.47
N LYS A 91 1.42 -20.78 0.23
CA LYS A 91 2.30 -21.85 -0.30
C LYS A 91 3.75 -21.40 -0.47
N ILE A 92 3.96 -20.17 -0.97
CA ILE A 92 5.31 -19.60 -1.10
C ILE A 92 5.94 -19.41 0.27
N VAL A 93 5.17 -18.91 1.23
CA VAL A 93 5.60 -18.69 2.62
C VAL A 93 5.96 -20.00 3.33
N ASP A 94 5.13 -21.03 3.19
CA ASP A 94 5.41 -22.37 3.74
C ASP A 94 6.70 -22.95 3.18
N ASP A 95 6.92 -22.87 1.86
CA ASP A 95 8.15 -23.32 1.20
C ASP A 95 9.39 -22.55 1.72
N ILE A 96 9.28 -21.24 1.88
CA ILE A 96 10.38 -20.42 2.43
C ILE A 96 10.65 -20.79 3.89
N ARG A 97 9.63 -20.90 4.74
CA ARG A 97 9.80 -21.28 6.15
C ARG A 97 10.48 -22.64 6.30
N ARG A 98 10.05 -23.62 5.51
CA ARG A 98 10.69 -24.95 5.51
C ARG A 98 12.15 -24.90 5.09
N ARG A 99 12.48 -24.14 4.04
CA ARG A 99 13.87 -23.96 3.60
C ARG A 99 14.72 -23.24 4.64
N VAL A 100 14.21 -22.17 5.24
CA VAL A 100 14.93 -21.42 6.28
C VAL A 100 15.16 -22.29 7.49
N PHE A 101 14.16 -23.04 7.94
CA PHE A 101 14.28 -23.96 9.07
C PHE A 101 15.29 -25.09 8.80
N ALA A 102 15.15 -25.77 7.66
CA ALA A 102 16.08 -26.83 7.28
C ALA A 102 17.54 -26.32 7.12
N HIS A 103 17.70 -25.10 6.63
CA HIS A 103 19.03 -24.47 6.51
C HIS A 103 19.62 -24.13 7.88
N MET A 104 18.79 -23.69 8.84
CA MET A 104 19.23 -23.40 10.20
C MET A 104 19.82 -24.63 10.90
N GLU A 105 19.28 -25.82 10.64
CA GLU A 105 19.75 -27.08 11.24
C GLU A 105 21.14 -27.51 10.76
N ILE A 106 21.57 -27.05 9.58
CA ILE A 106 22.85 -27.40 8.99
C ILE A 106 23.92 -26.30 9.09
N LEU A 107 23.57 -25.17 9.73
CA LEU A 107 24.52 -24.08 9.94
C LEU A 107 25.56 -24.43 11.03
N PRO A 108 26.83 -23.97 10.88
CA PRO A 108 27.86 -24.19 11.88
C PRO A 108 27.52 -23.47 13.19
N LEU A 109 27.86 -24.11 14.33
CA LEU A 109 27.69 -23.53 15.67
C LEU A 109 28.33 -22.15 15.80
N ARG A 110 29.47 -21.94 15.12
CA ARG A 110 30.14 -20.62 15.03
C ARG A 110 29.21 -19.50 14.51
N TYR A 111 28.29 -19.83 13.59
CA TYR A 111 27.30 -18.86 13.10
C TYR A 111 26.30 -18.53 14.20
N MET A 112 25.82 -19.54 14.90
CA MET A 112 24.85 -19.38 15.99
C MET A 112 25.45 -18.59 17.17
N ASP A 113 26.72 -18.82 17.50
CA ASP A 113 27.43 -18.09 18.57
C ASP A 113 27.73 -16.63 18.18
N ALA A 114 27.91 -16.34 16.89
CA ALA A 114 28.16 -14.99 16.39
C ALA A 114 26.90 -14.13 16.24
N HIS A 115 25.72 -14.73 16.26
CA HIS A 115 24.44 -14.06 16.09
C HIS A 115 23.51 -14.33 17.28
N GLN A 116 22.71 -13.34 17.66
CA GLN A 116 21.72 -13.55 18.73
C GLN A 116 20.67 -14.57 18.28
N PRO A 117 20.25 -15.52 19.13
CA PRO A 117 19.21 -16.51 18.77
C PRO A 117 17.91 -15.86 18.27
N GLY A 118 17.59 -14.67 18.76
CA GLY A 118 16.45 -13.87 18.32
C GLY A 118 16.52 -13.47 16.85
N ASP A 119 17.70 -13.29 16.26
CA ASP A 119 17.86 -12.94 14.84
C ASP A 119 17.37 -14.07 13.92
N ALA A 120 17.72 -15.31 14.22
CA ALA A 120 17.30 -16.48 13.44
C ALA A 120 15.77 -16.66 13.54
N ILE A 121 15.21 -16.52 14.74
CA ILE A 121 13.76 -16.59 14.99
C ILE A 121 13.04 -15.47 14.25
N SER A 122 13.57 -14.24 14.27
CA SER A 122 13.00 -13.09 13.57
C SER A 122 12.97 -13.32 12.05
N ARG A 123 13.98 -13.98 11.46
CA ARG A 123 14.01 -14.31 10.02
C ARG A 123 12.96 -15.32 9.63
N ILE A 124 12.71 -16.35 10.45
CA ILE A 124 11.70 -17.39 10.20
C ILE A 124 10.28 -16.85 10.37
N SER A 125 10.08 -15.93 11.31
CA SER A 125 8.76 -15.38 11.65
C SER A 125 8.55 -14.03 10.99
N THR A 126 9.12 -12.97 11.55
CA THR A 126 8.83 -11.58 11.19
C THR A 126 9.19 -11.23 9.75
N ASP A 127 10.37 -11.64 9.26
CA ASP A 127 10.81 -11.34 7.89
C ASP A 127 9.95 -12.07 6.85
N VAL A 128 9.57 -13.32 7.14
CA VAL A 128 8.73 -14.11 6.23
C VAL A 128 7.30 -13.58 6.23
N ASP A 129 6.76 -13.15 7.38
CA ASP A 129 5.43 -12.54 7.46
C ASP A 129 5.40 -11.20 6.71
N GLN A 130 6.38 -10.33 6.90
CA GLN A 130 6.48 -9.06 6.18
C GLN A 130 6.65 -9.26 4.66
N PHE A 131 7.37 -10.30 4.25
CA PHE A 131 7.46 -10.69 2.84
C PHE A 131 6.11 -11.17 2.29
N SER A 132 5.36 -11.94 3.07
CA SER A 132 4.00 -12.39 2.75
C SER A 132 3.05 -11.21 2.50
N ASP A 133 3.04 -10.25 3.43
CA ASP A 133 2.19 -9.06 3.36
C ASP A 133 2.51 -8.23 2.11
N GLY A 134 3.80 -8.04 1.82
CA GLY A 134 4.22 -7.35 0.59
C GLY A 134 3.83 -8.08 -0.70
N LEU A 135 3.84 -9.41 -0.74
CA LEU A 135 3.34 -10.17 -1.88
C LEU A 135 1.83 -9.99 -2.05
N LEU A 136 1.06 -10.10 -0.97
CA LEU A 136 -0.40 -9.91 -0.99
C LEU A 136 -0.75 -8.51 -1.48
N MET A 137 -0.12 -7.48 -0.94
CA MET A 137 -0.34 -6.10 -1.37
C MET A 137 0.11 -5.84 -2.80
N GLY A 138 1.27 -6.37 -3.19
CA GLY A 138 1.82 -6.21 -4.54
C GLY A 138 0.89 -6.75 -5.61
N PHE A 139 0.36 -7.96 -5.43
CA PHE A 139 -0.54 -8.58 -6.41
C PHE A 139 -1.94 -7.96 -6.43
N THR A 140 -2.50 -7.64 -5.26
CA THR A 140 -3.88 -7.16 -5.18
C THR A 140 -4.01 -5.66 -5.44
N GLN A 141 -3.16 -4.83 -4.83
CA GLN A 141 -3.33 -3.39 -4.88
C GLN A 141 -2.55 -2.73 -6.03
N LEU A 142 -1.29 -3.12 -6.27
CA LEU A 142 -0.50 -2.48 -7.33
C LEU A 142 -1.11 -2.74 -8.70
N PHE A 143 -1.39 -4.02 -9.01
CA PHE A 143 -1.93 -4.39 -10.33
C PHE A 143 -3.34 -3.83 -10.54
N SER A 144 -4.24 -4.00 -9.57
CA SER A 144 -5.60 -3.46 -9.64
C SER A 144 -5.58 -1.93 -9.72
N GLY A 145 -4.68 -1.26 -8.98
CA GLY A 145 -4.53 0.20 -9.02
C GLY A 145 -4.11 0.70 -10.39
N VAL A 146 -3.08 0.09 -11.01
CA VAL A 146 -2.64 0.44 -12.36
C VAL A 146 -3.74 0.19 -13.40
N MET A 147 -4.40 -0.97 -13.34
CA MET A 147 -5.52 -1.29 -14.24
C MET A 147 -6.70 -0.33 -14.06
N THR A 148 -7.00 0.09 -12.82
CA THR A 148 -8.04 1.09 -12.54
C THR A 148 -7.68 2.44 -13.14
N ILE A 149 -6.44 2.92 -13.01
CA ILE A 149 -6.01 4.19 -13.62
C ILE A 149 -6.17 4.13 -15.14
N LEU A 150 -5.62 3.10 -15.78
CA LEU A 150 -5.67 2.96 -17.24
C LEU A 150 -7.09 2.78 -17.76
N GLY A 151 -7.88 1.93 -17.10
CA GLY A 151 -9.26 1.67 -17.46
C GLY A 151 -10.14 2.90 -17.26
N THR A 152 -9.99 3.61 -16.14
CA THR A 152 -10.74 4.84 -15.86
C THR A 152 -10.46 5.91 -16.92
N LEU A 153 -9.18 6.11 -17.27
CA LEU A 153 -8.81 7.03 -18.35
C LEU A 153 -9.44 6.63 -19.69
N GLY A 154 -9.42 5.34 -20.03
CA GLY A 154 -10.05 4.84 -21.25
C GLY A 154 -11.55 5.15 -21.29
N PHE A 155 -12.28 4.87 -20.22
CA PHE A 155 -13.71 5.19 -20.12
C PHE A 155 -13.99 6.70 -20.14
N MET A 156 -13.20 7.52 -19.44
CA MET A 156 -13.35 8.96 -19.43
C MET A 156 -13.14 9.55 -20.83
N ILE A 157 -12.11 9.11 -21.57
CA ILE A 157 -11.84 9.55 -22.94
C ILE A 157 -13.00 9.17 -23.87
N SER A 158 -13.63 8.02 -23.67
CA SER A 158 -14.76 7.57 -24.48
C SER A 158 -16.03 8.41 -24.27
N ILE A 159 -16.17 9.11 -23.14
CA ILE A 159 -17.31 10.00 -22.85
C ILE A 159 -17.02 11.42 -23.36
N ASP A 160 -15.96 12.06 -22.86
CA ASP A 160 -15.50 13.38 -23.29
C ASP A 160 -14.00 13.57 -23.03
N GLY A 161 -13.21 13.65 -24.12
CA GLY A 161 -11.76 13.81 -24.01
C GLY A 161 -11.32 15.17 -23.45
N ARG A 162 -12.16 16.22 -23.55
CA ARG A 162 -11.82 17.56 -23.04
C ARG A 162 -11.89 17.62 -21.52
N ILE A 163 -12.93 17.03 -20.95
CA ILE A 163 -13.08 16.94 -19.50
C ILE A 163 -12.01 16.01 -18.92
N THR A 164 -11.67 14.92 -19.64
CA THR A 164 -10.59 14.01 -19.27
C THR A 164 -9.25 14.74 -19.18
N LEU A 165 -8.96 15.63 -20.15
CA LEU A 165 -7.73 16.42 -20.14
C LEU A 165 -7.60 17.27 -18.87
N ILE A 166 -8.70 17.88 -18.41
CA ILE A 166 -8.73 18.67 -17.17
C ILE A 166 -8.36 17.79 -15.96
N VAL A 167 -8.94 16.60 -15.88
CA VAL A 167 -8.64 15.66 -14.79
C VAL A 167 -7.16 15.27 -14.81
N VAL A 168 -6.63 14.93 -15.98
CA VAL A 168 -5.22 14.54 -16.16
C VAL A 168 -4.26 15.68 -15.81
N LEU A 169 -4.62 16.93 -16.11
CA LEU A 169 -3.79 18.10 -15.78
C LEU A 169 -3.79 18.44 -14.29
N ILE A 170 -4.92 18.25 -13.59
CA ILE A 170 -5.03 18.58 -12.17
C ILE A 170 -4.45 17.45 -11.29
N THR A 171 -4.50 16.19 -11.72
CA THR A 171 -4.05 15.04 -10.90
C THR A 171 -2.57 15.11 -10.48
N PRO A 172 -1.61 15.55 -11.32
CA PRO A 172 -0.23 15.72 -10.87
C PRO A 172 -0.08 16.64 -9.66
N LEU A 173 -0.99 17.62 -9.50
CA LEU A 173 -1.00 18.50 -8.31
C LEU A 173 -1.21 17.70 -7.02
N SER A 174 -2.09 16.69 -7.03
CA SER A 174 -2.26 15.77 -5.89
C SER A 174 -0.97 15.07 -5.53
N PHE A 175 -0.23 14.59 -6.54
CA PHE A 175 1.04 13.91 -6.33
C PHE A 175 2.11 14.85 -5.75
N PHE A 176 2.20 16.07 -6.24
CA PHE A 176 3.14 17.07 -5.71
C PHE A 176 2.84 17.41 -4.25
N VAL A 177 1.57 17.66 -3.92
CA VAL A 177 1.12 17.95 -2.55
C VAL A 177 1.40 16.77 -1.63
N ALA A 178 1.01 15.56 -2.03
CA ALA A 178 1.25 14.34 -1.24
C ALA A 178 2.75 14.10 -1.00
N ASN A 179 3.59 14.22 -2.03
CA ASN A 179 5.04 14.02 -1.92
C ASN A 179 5.71 15.09 -1.03
N PHE A 180 5.28 16.35 -1.13
CA PHE A 180 5.78 17.43 -0.27
C PHE A 180 5.48 17.16 1.21
N ILE A 181 4.22 16.79 1.51
CA ILE A 181 3.80 16.48 2.87
C ILE A 181 4.53 15.22 3.37
N ALA A 182 4.61 14.14 2.57
CA ALA A 182 5.28 12.90 2.94
C ALA A 182 6.75 13.12 3.31
N LYS A 183 7.50 13.93 2.52
CA LYS A 183 8.88 14.27 2.83
C LYS A 183 9.02 15.02 4.17
N ARG A 184 8.13 15.97 4.45
CA ARG A 184 8.13 16.70 5.72
C ARG A 184 7.76 15.80 6.89
N THR A 185 6.74 14.98 6.73
CA THR A 185 6.30 13.99 7.71
C THR A 185 7.44 13.03 8.06
N PHE A 186 8.09 12.44 7.05
CA PHE A 186 9.22 11.53 7.26
C PHE A 186 10.37 12.17 8.05
N THR A 187 10.75 13.41 7.70
CA THR A 187 11.83 14.12 8.41
C THR A 187 11.47 14.36 9.87
N MET A 188 10.22 14.74 10.15
CA MET A 188 9.76 14.99 11.52
C MET A 188 9.66 13.72 12.34
N PHE A 189 9.16 12.62 11.78
CA PHE A 189 9.14 11.32 12.48
C PHE A 189 10.54 10.78 12.76
N ARG A 190 11.49 10.97 11.84
CA ARG A 190 12.87 10.58 12.06
C ARG A 190 13.46 11.36 13.24
N LEU A 191 13.30 12.68 13.25
CA LEU A 191 13.78 13.53 14.34
C LEU A 191 13.12 13.16 15.68
N GLN A 192 11.82 12.89 15.68
CA GLN A 192 11.10 12.40 16.85
C GLN A 192 11.68 11.07 17.36
N SER A 193 11.99 10.14 16.46
CA SER A 193 12.55 8.83 16.82
C SER A 193 13.97 8.97 17.41
N GLU A 194 14.80 9.82 16.81
CA GLU A 194 16.16 10.12 17.30
C GLU A 194 16.12 10.75 18.71
N THR A 195 15.26 11.78 18.90
CA THR A 195 15.11 12.44 20.21
C THR A 195 14.49 11.52 21.27
N ARG A 196 13.57 10.62 20.87
CA ARG A 196 13.02 9.62 21.77
C ARG A 196 14.08 8.60 22.24
N ALA A 197 14.96 8.18 21.32
CA ALA A 197 16.06 7.29 21.65
C ALA A 197 17.03 7.95 22.65
N GLU A 198 17.34 9.24 22.45
CA GLU A 198 18.16 10.05 23.37
C GLU A 198 17.52 10.11 24.78
N MET A 199 16.21 10.38 24.85
CA MET A 199 15.46 10.37 26.11
C MET A 199 15.51 9.01 26.80
N THR A 200 15.28 7.94 26.03
CA THR A 200 15.30 6.57 26.59
C THR A 200 16.68 6.24 27.15
N SER A 201 17.75 6.60 26.44
CA SER A 201 19.12 6.38 26.88
C SER A 201 19.44 7.14 28.19
N LEU A 202 19.02 8.42 28.29
CA LEU A 202 19.17 9.20 29.53
C LEU A 202 18.44 8.55 30.71
N VAL A 203 17.18 8.11 30.48
CA VAL A 203 16.38 7.47 31.53
C VAL A 203 17.01 6.14 31.97
N GLU A 204 17.46 5.29 31.03
CA GLU A 204 18.15 4.05 31.34
C GLU A 204 19.45 4.30 32.14
N GLU A 205 20.22 5.32 31.76
CA GLU A 205 21.45 5.69 32.45
C GLU A 205 21.18 6.18 33.87
N MET A 206 20.23 7.11 34.05
CA MET A 206 19.92 7.71 35.36
C MET A 206 19.24 6.70 36.30
N VAL A 207 18.33 5.88 35.79
CA VAL A 207 17.66 4.83 36.60
C VAL A 207 18.61 3.69 36.91
N GLY A 208 19.40 3.24 35.93
CA GLY A 208 20.37 2.17 36.12
C GLY A 208 21.47 2.52 37.16
N ASN A 209 21.86 3.81 37.18
CA ASN A 209 22.87 4.33 38.10
C ASN A 209 22.30 5.17 39.25
N GLN A 210 21.06 4.93 39.68
CA GLN A 210 20.36 5.76 40.68
C GLN A 210 21.15 5.95 41.97
N LYS A 211 21.92 4.94 42.40
CA LYS A 211 22.77 5.03 43.60
C LYS A 211 23.88 6.08 43.43
N VAL A 212 24.45 6.16 42.24
CA VAL A 212 25.51 7.12 41.90
C VAL A 212 24.91 8.53 41.82
N VAL A 213 23.78 8.68 41.09
CA VAL A 213 23.05 9.94 41.02
C VAL A 213 22.79 10.53 42.40
N LYS A 214 22.30 9.72 43.33
CA LYS A 214 22.04 10.13 44.72
C LYS A 214 23.33 10.42 45.49
N ALA A 215 24.39 9.63 45.31
CA ALA A 215 25.65 9.81 46.02
C ALA A 215 26.35 11.14 45.67
N PHE A 216 26.14 11.61 44.43
CA PHE A 216 26.71 12.86 43.91
C PHE A 216 25.70 14.00 43.90
N ALA A 217 24.47 13.82 44.42
CA ALA A 217 23.39 14.82 44.43
C ALA A 217 23.11 15.40 43.01
N TYR A 218 23.16 14.53 41.99
CA TYR A 218 23.04 14.92 40.56
C TYR A 218 21.59 14.94 40.07
N GLU A 219 20.59 14.81 40.95
CA GLU A 219 19.17 14.72 40.59
C GLU A 219 18.70 15.97 39.81
N LYS A 220 19.12 17.15 40.22
CA LYS A 220 18.70 18.41 39.61
C LYS A 220 19.23 18.55 38.18
N GLU A 221 20.47 18.24 37.97
CA GLU A 221 21.12 18.28 36.65
C GLU A 221 20.51 17.22 35.72
N ALA A 222 20.17 16.03 36.25
CA ALA A 222 19.48 14.98 35.50
C ALA A 222 18.07 15.41 35.08
N GLU A 223 17.33 16.11 35.96
CA GLU A 223 16.01 16.68 35.68
C GLU A 223 16.09 17.78 34.61
N GLU A 224 17.07 18.68 34.69
CA GLU A 224 17.29 19.74 33.70
C GLU A 224 17.62 19.13 32.32
N GLN A 225 18.45 18.09 32.25
CA GLN A 225 18.76 17.38 31.00
C GLN A 225 17.50 16.68 30.43
N PHE A 226 16.73 16.04 31.31
CA PHE A 226 15.50 15.40 30.90
C PHE A 226 14.49 16.40 30.33
N ASP A 227 14.34 17.55 30.98
CA ASP A 227 13.43 18.61 30.55
C ASP A 227 13.83 19.20 29.19
N ASP A 228 15.12 19.41 28.93
CA ASP A 228 15.59 19.87 27.60
C ASP A 228 15.23 18.86 26.49
N ILE A 229 15.54 17.59 26.72
CA ILE A 229 15.21 16.52 25.74
C ILE A 229 13.71 16.41 25.58
N ASN A 230 12.93 16.48 26.66
CA ASN A 230 11.47 16.39 26.64
C ASN A 230 10.83 17.55 25.88
N GLN A 231 11.31 18.78 26.03
CA GLN A 231 10.85 19.94 25.25
C GLN A 231 11.15 19.76 23.76
N ARG A 232 12.34 19.27 23.41
CA ARG A 232 12.69 18.96 22.01
C ARG A 232 11.80 17.87 21.45
N LEU A 233 11.55 16.80 22.23
CA LEU A 233 10.68 15.69 21.86
C LEU A 233 9.23 16.16 21.67
N GLN A 234 8.72 17.00 22.57
CA GLN A 234 7.39 17.62 22.46
C GLN A 234 7.27 18.41 21.15
N SER A 235 8.24 19.27 20.84
CA SER A 235 8.24 20.07 19.62
C SER A 235 8.27 19.22 18.35
N CYS A 236 9.13 18.18 18.32
CA CYS A 236 9.23 17.27 17.19
C CYS A 236 7.96 16.43 17.03
N SER A 237 7.40 15.93 18.15
CA SER A 237 6.17 15.13 18.15
C SER A 237 4.97 15.93 17.66
N LEU A 238 4.82 17.18 18.11
CA LEU A 238 3.77 18.07 17.65
C LEU A 238 3.84 18.29 16.14
N LYS A 239 5.03 18.60 15.61
CA LYS A 239 5.24 18.78 14.17
C LYS A 239 5.01 17.49 13.37
N ALA A 240 5.49 16.34 13.86
CA ALA A 240 5.27 15.05 13.24
C ALA A 240 3.78 14.71 13.14
N THR A 241 3.06 14.88 14.24
CA THR A 241 1.60 14.66 14.30
C THR A 241 0.86 15.64 13.39
N PHE A 242 1.22 16.93 13.37
CA PHE A 242 0.62 17.93 12.50
C PHE A 242 0.77 17.56 11.03
N PHE A 243 1.99 17.29 10.56
CA PHE A 243 2.22 16.94 9.16
C PHE A 243 1.56 15.61 8.78
N SER A 244 1.55 14.62 9.67
CA SER A 244 0.84 13.35 9.45
C SER A 244 -0.66 13.57 9.33
N SER A 245 -1.25 14.37 10.21
CA SER A 245 -2.70 14.63 10.23
C SER A 245 -3.18 15.45 9.03
N ILE A 246 -2.36 16.36 8.48
CA ILE A 246 -2.73 17.19 7.35
C ILE A 246 -2.72 16.44 6.00
N THR A 247 -2.12 15.25 5.94
CA THR A 247 -2.02 14.44 4.71
C THR A 247 -3.40 14.13 4.13
N ASN A 248 -4.30 13.58 4.92
CA ASN A 248 -5.65 13.22 4.48
C ASN A 248 -6.52 14.43 4.09
N PRO A 249 -6.60 15.52 4.88
CA PRO A 249 -7.31 16.72 4.46
C PRO A 249 -6.78 17.34 3.18
N SER A 250 -5.46 17.39 3.00
CA SER A 250 -4.84 17.96 1.79
C SER A 250 -5.15 17.16 0.53
N THR A 251 -5.06 15.82 0.60
CA THR A 251 -5.42 14.97 -0.53
C THR A 251 -6.92 15.05 -0.85
N ARG A 252 -7.78 15.12 0.16
CA ARG A 252 -9.23 15.34 -0.03
C ARG A 252 -9.53 16.69 -0.66
N PHE A 253 -8.82 17.74 -0.26
CA PHE A 253 -8.96 19.07 -0.84
C PHE A 253 -8.62 19.07 -2.34
N VAL A 254 -7.48 18.47 -2.73
CA VAL A 254 -7.10 18.39 -4.15
C VAL A 254 -8.09 17.52 -4.95
N ASN A 255 -8.54 16.39 -4.38
CA ASN A 255 -9.58 15.58 -4.99
C ASN A 255 -10.88 16.35 -5.15
N GLY A 256 -11.25 17.20 -4.17
CA GLY A 256 -12.37 18.13 -4.23
C GLY A 256 -12.24 19.14 -5.37
N LEU A 257 -11.04 19.67 -5.64
CA LEU A 257 -10.78 20.55 -6.78
C LEU A 257 -10.98 19.83 -8.12
N VAL A 258 -10.47 18.59 -8.24
CA VAL A 258 -10.69 17.75 -9.44
C VAL A 258 -12.20 17.54 -9.64
N TYR A 259 -12.90 17.13 -8.60
CA TYR A 259 -14.34 16.86 -8.64
C TYR A 259 -15.15 18.11 -9.00
N THR A 260 -14.82 19.27 -8.43
CA THR A 260 -15.45 20.56 -8.72
C THR A 260 -15.17 20.98 -10.17
N GLY A 261 -13.94 20.84 -10.64
CA GLY A 261 -13.56 21.11 -12.02
C GLY A 261 -14.38 20.27 -13.00
N VAL A 262 -14.45 18.95 -12.77
CA VAL A 262 -15.29 18.04 -13.56
C VAL A 262 -16.76 18.45 -13.50
N GLY A 263 -17.27 18.81 -12.32
CA GLY A 263 -18.65 19.25 -12.15
C GLY A 263 -18.97 20.50 -12.99
N ILE A 264 -18.13 21.54 -12.91
CA ILE A 264 -18.33 22.80 -13.64
C ILE A 264 -18.24 22.56 -15.16
N PHE A 265 -17.15 22.00 -15.64
CA PHE A 265 -16.96 21.80 -17.09
C PHE A 265 -17.91 20.76 -17.66
N GLY A 266 -18.25 19.72 -16.88
CA GLY A 266 -19.24 18.73 -17.25
C GLY A 266 -20.66 19.30 -17.32
N ALA A 267 -21.04 20.17 -16.36
CA ALA A 267 -22.32 20.87 -16.41
C ALA A 267 -22.44 21.78 -17.63
N PHE A 268 -21.37 22.53 -17.98
CA PHE A 268 -21.35 23.31 -19.21
C PHE A 268 -21.48 22.43 -20.47
N SER A 269 -20.80 21.26 -20.49
CA SER A 269 -20.95 20.32 -21.61
C SER A 269 -22.34 19.71 -21.69
N ALA A 270 -22.99 19.45 -20.57
CA ALA A 270 -24.37 18.95 -20.51
C ALA A 270 -25.36 20.01 -21.00
N ILE A 271 -25.23 21.29 -20.58
CA ILE A 271 -26.09 22.41 -21.07
C ILE A 271 -25.92 22.60 -22.57
N GLN A 272 -24.73 22.36 -23.13
CA GLN A 272 -24.47 22.41 -24.58
C GLN A 272 -24.97 21.16 -25.33
N GLY A 273 -25.57 20.19 -24.64
CA GLY A 273 -26.06 18.95 -25.23
C GLY A 273 -24.99 17.97 -25.70
N ARG A 274 -23.72 18.14 -25.27
CA ARG A 274 -22.60 17.25 -25.68
C ARG A 274 -22.57 15.95 -24.87
N ILE A 275 -22.96 16.02 -23.61
CA ILE A 275 -23.08 14.87 -22.73
C ILE A 275 -24.45 14.89 -22.04
N THR A 276 -24.93 13.73 -21.62
CA THR A 276 -26.16 13.63 -20.80
C THR A 276 -25.85 13.89 -19.32
N VAL A 277 -26.89 14.13 -18.53
CA VAL A 277 -26.75 14.26 -17.06
C VAL A 277 -26.25 12.96 -16.44
N GLY A 278 -26.68 11.82 -16.98
CA GLY A 278 -26.17 10.51 -16.56
C GLY A 278 -24.71 10.31 -16.91
N GLN A 279 -24.26 10.76 -18.08
CA GLN A 279 -22.84 10.74 -18.43
C GLN A 279 -22.01 11.65 -17.52
N LEU A 280 -22.52 12.82 -17.12
CA LEU A 280 -21.89 13.67 -16.11
C LEU A 280 -21.76 12.95 -14.78
N SER A 281 -22.82 12.28 -14.33
CA SER A 281 -22.79 11.47 -13.10
C SER A 281 -21.74 10.36 -13.17
N SER A 282 -21.66 9.67 -14.32
CA SER A 282 -20.61 8.65 -14.57
C SER A 282 -19.22 9.25 -14.49
N PHE A 283 -19.01 10.43 -15.09
CA PHE A 283 -17.74 11.12 -15.11
C PHE A 283 -17.27 11.55 -13.72
N LEU A 284 -18.16 12.05 -12.88
CA LEU A 284 -17.89 12.40 -11.49
C LEU A 284 -17.45 11.15 -10.67
N ASN A 285 -18.08 10.01 -10.92
CA ASN A 285 -17.66 8.73 -10.32
C ASN A 285 -16.28 8.30 -10.79
N TYR A 286 -15.99 8.44 -12.10
CA TYR A 286 -14.67 8.13 -12.63
C TYR A 286 -13.58 9.05 -12.08
N ALA A 287 -13.83 10.33 -11.91
CA ALA A 287 -12.88 11.26 -11.30
C ALA A 287 -12.47 10.81 -9.89
N ASN A 288 -13.42 10.32 -9.08
CA ASN A 288 -13.13 9.75 -7.77
C ASN A 288 -12.35 8.43 -7.87
N GLN A 289 -12.73 7.53 -8.78
CA GLN A 289 -12.05 6.24 -8.96
C GLN A 289 -10.62 6.42 -9.52
N TYR A 290 -10.39 7.42 -10.35
CA TYR A 290 -9.08 7.73 -10.92
C TYR A 290 -8.10 8.24 -9.85
N THR A 291 -8.55 9.07 -8.93
CA THR A 291 -7.68 9.66 -7.90
C THR A 291 -7.35 8.70 -6.75
N LYS A 292 -8.19 7.72 -6.49
CA LYS A 292 -8.05 6.78 -5.37
C LYS A 292 -6.75 5.97 -5.40
N PRO A 293 -6.34 5.30 -6.51
CA PRO A 293 -5.10 4.54 -6.56
C PRO A 293 -3.84 5.37 -6.34
N PHE A 294 -3.82 6.66 -6.70
CA PHE A 294 -2.67 7.52 -6.46
C PHE A 294 -2.38 7.73 -4.98
N ASN A 295 -3.43 7.76 -4.14
CA ASN A 295 -3.28 7.87 -2.69
C ASN A 295 -2.76 6.55 -2.08
N GLU A 296 -3.12 5.41 -2.67
CA GLU A 296 -2.77 4.08 -2.17
C GLU A 296 -1.38 3.62 -2.63
N ILE A 297 -0.93 4.01 -3.82
CA ILE A 297 0.35 3.59 -4.43
C ILE A 297 1.55 3.85 -3.50
N SER A 298 1.57 4.99 -2.80
CA SER A 298 2.69 5.31 -1.90
C SER A 298 2.85 4.28 -0.78
N GLY A 299 1.75 3.83 -0.18
CA GLY A 299 1.74 2.78 0.84
C GLY A 299 2.21 1.44 0.27
N VAL A 300 1.66 1.06 -0.89
CA VAL A 300 2.01 -0.21 -1.56
C VAL A 300 3.50 -0.25 -1.93
N VAL A 301 4.06 0.85 -2.45
CA VAL A 301 5.50 0.92 -2.79
C VAL A 301 6.36 0.75 -1.53
N THR A 302 5.97 1.35 -0.41
CA THR A 302 6.69 1.21 0.86
C THR A 302 6.66 -0.24 1.35
N GLU A 303 5.49 -0.88 1.34
CA GLU A 303 5.35 -2.28 1.75
C GLU A 303 6.12 -3.23 0.83
N LEU A 304 6.14 -2.99 -0.49
CA LEU A 304 6.95 -3.77 -1.42
C LEU A 304 8.46 -3.58 -1.16
N GLN A 305 8.90 -2.37 -0.80
CA GLN A 305 10.30 -2.13 -0.43
C GLN A 305 10.68 -2.87 0.85
N ASN A 306 9.81 -2.85 1.87
CA ASN A 306 9.98 -3.59 3.11
C ASN A 306 10.03 -5.10 2.84
N ALA A 307 9.11 -5.63 2.06
CA ALA A 307 9.08 -7.05 1.67
C ALA A 307 10.35 -7.47 0.92
N LEU A 308 10.84 -6.63 0.00
CA LEU A 308 12.10 -6.90 -0.71
C LEU A 308 13.32 -6.84 0.21
N ALA A 309 13.33 -5.98 1.21
CA ALA A 309 14.39 -5.93 2.22
C ALA A 309 14.38 -7.20 3.09
N CYS A 310 13.20 -7.65 3.53
CA CYS A 310 13.01 -8.90 4.27
C CYS A 310 13.42 -10.11 3.43
N ALA A 311 12.99 -10.18 2.16
CA ALA A 311 13.43 -11.21 1.22
C ALA A 311 14.97 -11.22 1.05
N GLY A 312 15.59 -10.05 1.00
CA GLY A 312 17.04 -9.92 0.93
C GLY A 312 17.74 -10.53 2.15
N ARG A 313 17.23 -10.32 3.37
CA ARG A 313 17.75 -10.92 4.60
C ARG A 313 17.54 -12.43 4.63
N ILE A 314 16.36 -12.90 4.23
CA ILE A 314 16.06 -14.34 4.12
C ILE A 314 17.01 -15.03 3.14
N PHE A 315 17.23 -14.43 1.95
CA PHE A 315 18.14 -15.02 0.97
C PHE A 315 19.59 -14.97 1.39
N HIS A 316 20.01 -13.93 2.11
CA HIS A 316 21.37 -13.88 2.68
C HIS A 316 21.58 -15.01 3.68
N PHE A 317 20.59 -15.25 4.55
CA PHE A 317 20.63 -16.37 5.47
C PHE A 317 20.70 -17.74 4.77
N LEU A 318 19.93 -17.93 3.70
CA LEU A 318 19.94 -19.15 2.89
C LEU A 318 21.22 -19.33 2.04
N ASP A 319 22.03 -18.28 1.89
CA ASP A 319 23.30 -18.32 1.16
C ASP A 319 24.51 -18.53 2.09
N GLU A 320 24.30 -18.59 3.43
CA GLU A 320 25.36 -18.92 4.38
C GLU A 320 25.86 -20.35 4.16
N GLU A 321 27.16 -20.56 4.32
CA GLU A 321 27.77 -21.85 4.08
C GLU A 321 27.37 -22.86 5.18
N PRO A 322 26.81 -24.03 4.82
CA PRO A 322 26.50 -25.08 5.78
C PRO A 322 27.77 -25.72 6.33
N VAL A 323 27.63 -26.48 7.43
CA VAL A 323 28.74 -27.33 7.93
C VAL A 323 29.17 -28.27 6.82
N PRO A 324 30.50 -28.34 6.50
CA PRO A 324 30.99 -29.30 5.53
C PRO A 324 30.64 -30.73 5.96
N GLU A 325 30.20 -31.55 5.00
CA GLU A 325 29.95 -32.97 5.26
C GLU A 325 31.20 -33.64 5.82
N ASN A 326 31.02 -34.50 6.83
CA ASN A 326 32.12 -35.28 7.36
C ASN A 326 32.77 -36.13 6.23
N ALA A 327 34.09 -36.25 6.24
CA ALA A 327 34.76 -37.16 5.31
C ALA A 327 34.21 -38.59 5.48
N ALA A 328 34.07 -39.33 4.38
CA ALA A 328 33.45 -40.68 4.36
C ALA A 328 34.10 -41.67 5.32
N ASP A 329 35.29 -41.38 5.81
CA ASP A 329 36.14 -42.13 6.74
C ASP A 329 36.32 -41.48 8.10
N ALA A 330 35.55 -40.42 8.42
CA ALA A 330 35.52 -39.82 9.74
C ALA A 330 34.93 -40.81 10.75
N LYS A 331 35.74 -41.21 11.75
CA LYS A 331 35.31 -42.06 12.88
C LYS A 331 34.78 -41.24 14.00
#